data_5b8385bff4cfe496477537275b736606
#
_entry.id   5b8385bff4cfe496477537275b736606
#
_cell.length_a   1.000
_cell.length_b   1.000
_cell.length_c   1.000
_cell.angle_alpha   90.00
_cell.angle_beta   90.00
_cell.angle_gamma   90.00
#
_symmetry.space_group_name_H-M   'P 1'
#
loop_
_entity.id
_entity.type
_entity.pdbx_description
1 polymer ?
#
loop_
_entity_poly.entity_id
_entity_poly.type
_entity_poly.pdbx_seq_one_letter_code
_entity_poly.pdbx_strand_id
1 'polypeptide(L)'
;MDQHTMPPVELQNDRLRLTVDPDHGAGILALGAFVDDTWLSLMPDTRRADCDLACASFLMVPYSNRIENGTFTFAGRTYQLQNADSHAIHGDTRKRPWRVTEQSQHHLRCTFSSAEHQPVNWPWPFDAEASFELRHEELHLGLRLTNRGGAAMPAGFGWHPYFSRALRHEGEPVALQFTLDGAYPDAHGNRIPSGPLAPLSPQQDFSRERLLAPDNFLDTCCHGFTGGHISWPQSGVRLRFAAAANCQHLVLYNPEGKPYFAVEPVTNANNGVNLLAQGDPTCGTVPLEPGASLDSSCTMTVEPM
;
A
#
# COMPACT_ATOMS: atom_id res chain seq x y z
N MET A 1 -21.53 7.26 24.36
CA MET A 1 -21.01 8.40 23.62
C MET A 1 -21.22 8.07 22.17
N ASP A 2 -22.10 8.81 21.49
CA ASP A 2 -22.31 8.63 20.05
C ASP A 2 -20.98 8.85 19.34
N GLN A 3 -20.43 7.79 18.76
CA GLN A 3 -19.30 7.94 17.84
C GLN A 3 -19.86 8.69 16.64
N HIS A 4 -19.57 9.99 16.54
CA HIS A 4 -19.80 10.76 15.34
C HIS A 4 -18.94 10.13 14.25
N THR A 5 -19.56 9.29 13.40
CA THR A 5 -18.93 8.80 12.19
C THR A 5 -18.71 10.00 11.27
N MET A 6 -17.45 10.24 10.89
CA MET A 6 -17.15 11.26 9.89
C MET A 6 -17.53 10.73 8.49
N PRO A 7 -18.24 11.52 7.70
CA PRO A 7 -18.45 11.13 6.30
C PRO A 7 -17.09 11.08 5.56
N PRO A 8 -16.98 10.29 4.50
CA PRO A 8 -15.81 10.31 3.64
C PRO A 8 -15.48 11.72 3.15
N VAL A 9 -14.19 12.03 3.10
CA VAL A 9 -13.66 13.34 2.67
C VAL A 9 -13.36 13.28 1.18
N GLU A 10 -13.84 14.26 0.43
CA GLU A 10 -13.54 14.41 -0.99
C GLU A 10 -12.51 15.52 -1.22
N LEU A 11 -11.47 15.19 -1.97
CA LEU A 11 -10.49 16.13 -2.51
C LEU A 11 -10.68 16.18 -4.03
N GLN A 12 -10.63 17.38 -4.61
CA GLN A 12 -10.79 17.53 -6.05
C GLN A 12 -10.07 18.77 -6.58
N ASN A 13 -9.44 18.60 -7.73
CA ASN A 13 -9.00 19.69 -8.60
C ASN A 13 -9.55 19.46 -10.02
N ASP A 14 -9.05 20.21 -11.02
CA ASP A 14 -9.52 20.11 -12.41
C ASP A 14 -9.14 18.78 -13.08
N ARG A 15 -8.22 18.01 -12.51
CA ARG A 15 -7.65 16.80 -13.10
C ARG A 15 -7.91 15.53 -12.29
N LEU A 16 -7.99 15.64 -10.99
CA LEU A 16 -8.11 14.49 -10.08
C LEU A 16 -9.23 14.70 -9.07
N ARG A 17 -9.88 13.60 -8.70
CA ARG A 17 -10.76 13.51 -7.54
C ARG A 17 -10.43 12.29 -6.72
N LEU A 18 -10.38 12.46 -5.41
CA LEU A 18 -10.03 11.43 -4.44
C LEU A 18 -11.08 11.40 -3.34
N THR A 19 -11.54 10.22 -2.95
CA THR A 19 -12.40 10.05 -1.77
C THR A 19 -11.65 9.22 -0.74
N VAL A 20 -11.52 9.73 0.49
CA VAL A 20 -10.85 9.07 1.61
C VAL A 20 -11.85 8.86 2.75
N ASP A 21 -11.82 7.70 3.40
CA ASP A 21 -12.64 7.39 4.58
C ASP A 21 -11.77 7.40 5.86
N PRO A 22 -11.79 8.50 6.64
CA PRO A 22 -11.02 8.56 7.89
C PRO A 22 -11.48 7.55 8.93
N ASP A 23 -12.75 7.18 8.95
CA ASP A 23 -13.29 6.25 9.96
C ASP A 23 -12.86 4.80 9.72
N HIS A 24 -12.41 4.47 8.50
CA HIS A 24 -11.92 3.15 8.13
C HIS A 24 -10.48 3.21 7.61
N GLY A 25 -9.52 3.45 8.53
CA GLY A 25 -8.09 3.37 8.25
C GLY A 25 -7.52 4.49 7.40
N ALA A 26 -8.21 5.62 7.24
CA ALA A 26 -7.92 6.63 6.25
C ALA A 26 -7.76 6.01 4.84
N GLY A 27 -8.58 5.00 4.54
CA GLY A 27 -8.57 4.27 3.27
C GLY A 27 -9.11 5.11 2.12
N ILE A 28 -8.55 4.94 0.93
CA ILE A 28 -9.08 5.55 -0.29
C ILE A 28 -10.28 4.71 -0.76
N LEU A 29 -11.41 5.35 -1.00
CA LEU A 29 -12.61 4.72 -1.53
C LEU A 29 -12.70 4.81 -3.06
N ALA A 30 -12.10 5.84 -3.65
CA ALA A 30 -12.07 6.05 -5.09
C ALA A 30 -10.94 7.01 -5.48
N LEU A 31 -10.35 6.79 -6.67
CA LEU A 31 -9.49 7.75 -7.37
C LEU A 31 -9.95 7.87 -8.82
N GLY A 32 -10.32 9.07 -9.22
CA GLY A 32 -10.69 9.38 -10.61
C GLY A 32 -9.75 10.39 -11.24
N ALA A 33 -9.54 10.27 -12.54
CA ALA A 33 -8.81 11.25 -13.37
C ALA A 33 -9.70 11.80 -14.48
N PHE A 34 -9.58 13.11 -14.78
CA PHE A 34 -10.27 13.76 -15.88
C PHE A 34 -9.37 13.76 -17.12
N VAL A 35 -9.76 12.96 -18.10
CA VAL A 35 -9.01 12.75 -19.34
C VAL A 35 -9.98 12.80 -20.52
N ASP A 36 -9.69 13.60 -21.55
CA ASP A 36 -10.52 13.76 -22.75
C ASP A 36 -12.01 13.99 -22.42
N ASP A 37 -12.26 15.01 -21.60
CA ASP A 37 -13.59 15.45 -21.17
C ASP A 37 -14.42 14.37 -20.41
N THR A 38 -13.75 13.35 -19.87
CA THR A 38 -14.41 12.25 -19.15
C THR A 38 -13.66 11.91 -17.85
N TRP A 39 -14.43 11.64 -16.78
CA TRP A 39 -13.88 11.11 -15.56
C TRP A 39 -13.67 9.59 -15.66
N LEU A 40 -12.43 9.13 -15.50
CA LEU A 40 -12.04 7.72 -15.51
C LEU A 40 -11.74 7.25 -14.09
N SER A 41 -12.24 6.07 -13.71
CA SER A 41 -11.97 5.44 -12.41
C SER A 41 -10.62 4.70 -12.45
N LEU A 42 -9.52 5.37 -12.05
CA LEU A 42 -8.20 4.73 -11.95
C LEU A 42 -8.17 3.65 -10.87
N MET A 43 -8.75 3.96 -9.71
CA MET A 43 -9.05 2.97 -8.67
C MET A 43 -10.56 2.72 -8.64
N PRO A 44 -11.01 1.48 -8.35
CA PRO A 44 -12.43 1.18 -8.22
C PRO A 44 -13.14 2.09 -7.23
N ASP A 45 -14.33 2.58 -7.56
CA ASP A 45 -15.18 3.28 -6.59
C ASP A 45 -15.90 2.23 -5.72
N THR A 46 -15.41 2.04 -4.51
CA THR A 46 -15.87 0.99 -3.59
C THR A 46 -17.23 1.31 -2.95
N ARG A 47 -17.78 2.50 -3.18
CA ARG A 47 -19.15 2.88 -2.77
C ARG A 47 -20.22 2.30 -3.70
N ARG A 48 -19.80 1.80 -4.87
CA ARG A 48 -20.71 1.17 -5.84
C ARG A 48 -21.12 -0.22 -5.36
N ALA A 49 -22.37 -0.58 -5.59
CA ALA A 49 -22.93 -1.86 -5.14
C ALA A 49 -22.32 -3.10 -5.84
N ASP A 50 -21.67 -2.92 -6.99
CA ASP A 50 -21.00 -3.96 -7.77
C ASP A 50 -19.52 -4.13 -7.41
N CYS A 51 -18.97 -3.35 -6.48
CA CYS A 51 -17.60 -3.47 -6.01
C CYS A 51 -17.52 -4.35 -4.76
N ASP A 52 -16.67 -5.36 -4.79
CA ASP A 52 -16.46 -6.28 -3.66
C ASP A 52 -15.29 -5.89 -2.73
N LEU A 53 -14.63 -4.76 -3.02
CA LEU A 53 -13.56 -4.21 -2.17
C LEU A 53 -14.15 -3.34 -1.06
N ALA A 54 -13.61 -3.47 0.16
CA ALA A 54 -13.96 -2.59 1.27
C ALA A 54 -13.40 -1.16 1.09
N CYS A 55 -12.23 -1.04 0.44
CA CYS A 55 -11.62 0.22 0.04
C CYS A 55 -10.72 -0.01 -1.18
N ALA A 56 -10.52 1.03 -1.97
CA ALA A 56 -9.68 0.99 -3.17
C ALA A 56 -8.17 1.08 -2.85
N SER A 57 -7.83 1.60 -1.67
CA SER A 57 -6.48 1.53 -1.12
C SER A 57 -6.54 1.65 0.39
N PHE A 58 -5.73 0.90 1.11
CA PHE A 58 -5.59 1.01 2.57
C PHE A 58 -4.14 1.16 3.00
N LEU A 59 -3.96 1.70 4.19
CA LEU A 59 -2.66 1.87 4.82
C LEU A 59 -2.30 0.61 5.62
N MET A 60 -1.08 0.14 5.44
CA MET A 60 -0.53 -1.01 6.16
C MET A 60 0.47 -0.49 7.20
N VAL A 61 0.05 -0.36 8.45
CA VAL A 61 0.83 0.21 9.56
C VAL A 61 0.61 -0.64 10.81
N PRO A 62 1.64 -0.94 11.61
CA PRO A 62 3.04 -0.51 11.58
C PRO A 62 3.98 -1.43 10.80
N TYR A 63 3.47 -2.30 9.96
CA TYR A 63 4.19 -3.14 9.00
C TYR A 63 3.31 -3.43 7.79
N SER A 64 3.93 -3.64 6.64
CA SER A 64 3.23 -4.09 5.44
C SER A 64 3.14 -5.62 5.41
N ASN A 65 2.15 -6.11 4.66
CA ASN A 65 1.96 -7.52 4.35
C ASN A 65 1.95 -8.45 5.60
N ARG A 66 2.67 -9.57 5.61
CA ARG A 66 2.52 -10.68 6.57
C ARG A 66 3.69 -10.79 7.53
N ILE A 67 3.42 -11.32 8.75
CA ILE A 67 4.41 -11.85 9.69
C ILE A 67 4.05 -13.32 9.91
N GLU A 68 4.96 -14.24 9.62
CA GLU A 68 4.73 -15.68 9.65
C GLU A 68 4.14 -16.15 10.98
N ASN A 69 2.96 -16.79 10.92
CA ASN A 69 2.19 -17.24 12.09
C ASN A 69 1.96 -16.15 13.15
N GLY A 70 2.08 -14.87 12.77
CA GLY A 70 2.03 -13.74 13.70
C GLY A 70 3.16 -13.72 14.73
N THR A 71 4.22 -14.52 14.53
CA THR A 71 5.31 -14.69 15.51
C THR A 71 6.58 -14.07 14.96
N PHE A 72 7.28 -13.30 15.79
CA PHE A 72 8.59 -12.76 15.45
C PHE A 72 9.47 -12.55 16.68
N THR A 73 10.79 -12.50 16.46
CA THR A 73 11.77 -12.16 17.48
C THR A 73 12.40 -10.81 17.18
N PHE A 74 12.42 -9.92 18.18
CA PHE A 74 13.06 -8.63 18.09
C PHE A 74 13.74 -8.26 19.40
N ALA A 75 14.98 -7.76 19.36
CA ALA A 75 15.80 -7.42 20.53
C ALA A 75 15.87 -8.54 21.57
N GLY A 76 16.00 -9.79 21.11
CA GLY A 76 16.13 -10.98 21.97
C GLY A 76 14.82 -11.44 22.64
N ARG A 77 13.66 -10.87 22.27
CA ARG A 77 12.35 -11.27 22.79
C ARG A 77 11.46 -11.76 21.66
N THR A 78 10.72 -12.84 21.92
CA THR A 78 9.72 -13.36 20.99
C THR A 78 8.34 -12.76 21.32
N TYR A 79 7.64 -12.34 20.28
CA TYR A 79 6.31 -11.75 20.33
C TYR A 79 5.33 -12.57 19.52
N GLN A 80 4.09 -12.66 20.00
CA GLN A 80 2.99 -13.31 19.31
C GLN A 80 1.88 -12.28 19.06
N LEU A 81 1.57 -12.06 17.79
CA LEU A 81 0.43 -11.24 17.36
C LEU A 81 -0.84 -12.09 17.28
N GLN A 82 -1.98 -11.41 17.33
CA GLN A 82 -3.27 -12.01 17.01
C GLN A 82 -3.38 -12.29 15.49
N ASN A 83 -4.39 -13.06 15.09
CA ASN A 83 -4.66 -13.43 13.70
C ASN A 83 -3.51 -14.21 13.04
N ALA A 84 -2.90 -15.14 13.80
CA ALA A 84 -1.83 -16.02 13.35
C ALA A 84 -2.20 -16.80 12.07
N ASP A 85 -3.45 -17.26 11.95
CA ASP A 85 -3.97 -18.03 10.80
C ASP A 85 -3.88 -17.25 9.48
N SER A 86 -3.91 -15.93 9.54
CA SER A 86 -3.70 -15.03 8.38
C SER A 86 -2.30 -14.43 8.37
N HIS A 87 -1.35 -14.98 9.15
CA HIS A 87 -0.01 -14.43 9.31
C HIS A 87 -0.02 -12.96 9.77
N ALA A 88 -0.97 -12.58 10.62
CA ALA A 88 -1.16 -11.21 11.14
C ALA A 88 -1.13 -10.12 10.06
N ILE A 89 -1.75 -10.35 8.91
CA ILE A 89 -1.61 -9.57 7.69
C ILE A 89 -1.98 -8.08 7.83
N HIS A 90 -1.15 -7.18 7.29
CA HIS A 90 -1.39 -5.76 7.00
C HIS A 90 -1.50 -4.83 8.23
N GLY A 91 -0.77 -5.09 9.29
CA GLY A 91 -0.78 -4.23 10.47
C GLY A 91 -2.14 -4.19 11.17
N ASP A 92 -2.42 -3.13 11.91
CA ASP A 92 -3.64 -3.05 12.74
C ASP A 92 -4.41 -1.72 12.63
N THR A 93 -4.09 -0.84 11.67
CA THR A 93 -4.72 0.48 11.57
C THR A 93 -5.80 0.59 10.51
N ARG A 94 -5.84 -0.33 9.52
CA ARG A 94 -6.68 -0.24 8.32
C ARG A 94 -8.20 -0.27 8.55
N LYS A 95 -8.65 -0.68 9.73
CA LYS A 95 -10.07 -0.76 10.11
C LYS A 95 -10.41 0.14 11.30
N ARG A 96 -9.47 1.00 11.70
CA ARG A 96 -9.62 1.88 12.86
C ARG A 96 -9.85 3.31 12.40
N PRO A 97 -10.60 4.13 13.16
CA PRO A 97 -10.77 5.52 12.82
C PRO A 97 -9.46 6.30 13.00
N TRP A 98 -9.19 7.19 12.05
CA TRP A 98 -8.12 8.16 12.08
C TRP A 98 -8.71 9.56 12.24
N ARG A 99 -8.06 10.41 12.98
CA ARG A 99 -8.50 11.78 13.19
C ARG A 99 -8.03 12.68 12.05
N VAL A 100 -8.94 13.42 11.43
CA VAL A 100 -8.60 14.48 10.48
C VAL A 100 -8.01 15.66 11.26
N THR A 101 -6.80 16.08 10.90
CA THR A 101 -6.08 17.20 11.52
C THR A 101 -5.96 18.40 10.61
N GLU A 102 -5.93 18.17 9.30
CA GLU A 102 -5.92 19.21 8.27
C GLU A 102 -6.78 18.77 7.09
N GLN A 103 -7.56 19.70 6.55
CA GLN A 103 -8.40 19.47 5.38
C GLN A 103 -8.54 20.74 4.55
N SER A 104 -8.39 20.58 3.24
CA SER A 104 -8.74 21.60 2.23
C SER A 104 -9.35 20.91 1.01
N GLN A 105 -9.63 21.65 -0.05
CA GLN A 105 -10.11 21.08 -1.31
C GLN A 105 -9.11 20.11 -1.95
N HIS A 106 -7.79 20.29 -1.70
CA HIS A 106 -6.72 19.54 -2.36
C HIS A 106 -5.82 18.78 -1.40
N HIS A 107 -6.03 18.88 -0.11
CA HIS A 107 -5.16 18.28 0.90
C HIS A 107 -5.97 17.74 2.07
N LEU A 108 -5.58 16.54 2.54
CA LEU A 108 -6.09 15.91 3.75
C LEU A 108 -4.90 15.36 4.55
N ARG A 109 -4.92 15.58 5.87
CA ARG A 109 -4.03 14.92 6.82
C ARG A 109 -4.83 14.22 7.89
N CYS A 110 -4.50 12.95 8.12
CA CYS A 110 -5.10 12.12 9.14
C CYS A 110 -4.03 11.62 10.11
N THR A 111 -4.36 11.50 11.39
CA THR A 111 -3.47 10.97 12.43
C THR A 111 -4.13 9.82 13.16
N PHE A 112 -3.31 8.87 13.59
CA PHE A 112 -3.69 7.72 14.41
C PHE A 112 -2.74 7.64 15.62
N SER A 113 -3.28 7.41 16.81
CA SER A 113 -2.48 7.10 18.00
C SER A 113 -2.89 5.76 18.57
N SER A 114 -1.95 4.84 18.67
CA SER A 114 -2.21 3.52 19.26
C SER A 114 -2.67 3.61 20.72
N ALA A 115 -2.33 4.69 21.43
CA ALA A 115 -2.75 4.92 22.81
C ALA A 115 -4.27 5.17 22.93
N GLU A 116 -4.89 5.71 21.87
CA GLU A 116 -6.33 6.02 21.84
C GLU A 116 -7.19 4.82 21.40
N HIS A 117 -6.57 3.72 20.91
CA HIS A 117 -7.24 2.59 20.26
C HIS A 117 -6.90 1.21 20.86
N GLN A 118 -6.66 1.16 22.17
CA GLN A 118 -6.31 -0.11 22.82
C GLN A 118 -7.48 -1.13 22.85
N PRO A 119 -7.20 -2.45 22.69
CA PRO A 119 -5.89 -3.03 22.38
C PRO A 119 -5.51 -2.87 20.89
N VAL A 120 -4.22 -2.61 20.63
CA VAL A 120 -3.63 -2.63 19.30
C VAL A 120 -2.79 -3.91 19.16
N ASN A 121 -2.85 -4.55 18.00
CA ASN A 121 -2.12 -5.79 17.71
C ASN A 121 -0.65 -5.51 17.36
N TRP A 122 0.02 -4.70 18.19
CA TRP A 122 1.44 -4.38 18.13
C TRP A 122 1.99 -4.10 19.52
N PRO A 123 3.15 -4.67 19.88
CA PRO A 123 3.65 -4.59 21.28
C PRO A 123 4.13 -3.21 21.73
N TRP A 124 4.39 -2.29 20.83
CA TRP A 124 4.89 -0.95 21.13
C TRP A 124 3.84 0.12 20.86
N PRO A 125 3.74 1.16 21.71
CA PRO A 125 2.95 2.35 21.38
C PRO A 125 3.54 3.08 20.18
N PHE A 126 2.68 3.52 19.26
CA PHE A 126 3.09 4.28 18.10
C PHE A 126 2.02 5.31 17.70
N ASP A 127 2.45 6.35 17.01
CA ASP A 127 1.57 7.23 16.26
C ASP A 127 1.85 7.07 14.76
N ALA A 128 0.83 7.29 13.95
CA ALA A 128 0.95 7.36 12.51
C ALA A 128 0.28 8.62 11.95
N GLU A 129 0.82 9.15 10.85
CA GLU A 129 0.27 10.27 10.11
C GLU A 129 0.21 9.91 8.64
N ALA A 130 -0.94 10.11 8.00
CA ALA A 130 -1.14 9.95 6.57
C ALA A 130 -1.52 11.30 5.95
N SER A 131 -0.91 11.61 4.80
CA SER A 131 -1.25 12.79 4.00
C SER A 131 -1.61 12.41 2.58
N PHE A 132 -2.60 13.14 2.04
CA PHE A 132 -3.10 13.00 0.68
C PHE A 132 -3.14 14.40 0.07
N GLU A 133 -2.49 14.61 -1.06
CA GLU A 133 -2.47 15.91 -1.71
C GLU A 133 -2.62 15.78 -3.21
N LEU A 134 -3.50 16.59 -3.81
CA LEU A 134 -3.70 16.69 -5.25
C LEU A 134 -2.98 17.93 -5.79
N ARG A 135 -2.01 17.72 -6.69
CA ARG A 135 -1.28 18.79 -7.39
C ARG A 135 -1.36 18.55 -8.88
N HIS A 136 -2.16 19.33 -9.59
CA HIS A 136 -2.39 19.12 -11.02
C HIS A 136 -2.79 17.68 -11.33
N GLU A 137 -2.00 16.95 -12.10
CA GLU A 137 -2.18 15.54 -12.47
C GLU A 137 -1.58 14.55 -11.45
N GLU A 138 -1.13 15.02 -10.28
CA GLU A 138 -0.41 14.21 -9.30
C GLU A 138 -1.22 13.98 -8.02
N LEU A 139 -1.27 12.74 -7.56
CA LEU A 139 -1.64 12.36 -6.21
C LEU A 139 -0.36 12.09 -5.41
N HIS A 140 -0.10 12.91 -4.40
CA HIS A 140 0.99 12.71 -3.44
C HIS A 140 0.45 12.03 -2.20
N LEU A 141 1.03 10.88 -1.85
CA LEU A 141 0.77 10.12 -0.64
C LEU A 141 1.97 10.21 0.29
N GLY A 142 1.76 10.60 1.53
CA GLY A 142 2.77 10.59 2.58
C GLY A 142 2.34 9.71 3.74
N LEU A 143 3.31 9.03 4.37
CA LEU A 143 3.07 8.24 5.57
C LEU A 143 4.26 8.37 6.53
N ARG A 144 3.95 8.65 7.80
CA ARG A 144 4.90 8.73 8.90
C ARG A 144 4.47 7.79 10.00
N LEU A 145 5.43 7.04 10.55
CA LEU A 145 5.27 6.18 11.71
C LEU A 145 6.26 6.62 12.79
N THR A 146 5.78 6.94 13.98
CA THR A 146 6.60 7.41 15.12
C THR A 146 6.53 6.41 16.26
N ASN A 147 7.67 5.98 16.77
CA ASN A 147 7.76 5.16 17.98
C ASN A 147 7.44 6.03 19.22
N ARG A 148 6.39 5.69 19.96
CA ARG A 148 5.99 6.32 21.22
C ARG A 148 6.34 5.49 22.45
N GLY A 149 6.99 4.34 22.25
CA GLY A 149 7.45 3.46 23.32
C GLY A 149 8.78 3.92 23.93
N GLY A 150 9.16 3.25 25.01
CA GLY A 150 10.44 3.47 25.71
C GLY A 150 11.58 2.55 25.22
N ALA A 151 11.37 1.77 24.18
CA ALA A 151 12.36 0.88 23.57
C ALA A 151 12.24 0.93 22.05
N ALA A 152 13.31 0.53 21.34
CA ALA A 152 13.27 0.39 19.90
C ALA A 152 12.16 -0.57 19.46
N MET A 153 11.50 -0.29 18.35
CA MET A 153 10.49 -1.16 17.75
C MET A 153 10.83 -1.47 16.29
N PRO A 154 10.52 -2.66 15.76
CA PRO A 154 10.62 -2.90 14.32
C PRO A 154 9.52 -2.13 13.60
N ALA A 155 9.87 -1.46 12.50
CA ALA A 155 8.97 -0.56 11.79
C ALA A 155 9.05 -0.77 10.28
N GLY A 156 7.91 -0.66 9.65
CA GLY A 156 7.72 -0.59 8.21
C GLY A 156 6.26 -0.23 7.92
N PHE A 157 5.94 0.06 6.67
CA PHE A 157 4.58 0.37 6.26
C PHE A 157 4.45 0.40 4.73
N GLY A 158 3.24 0.64 4.24
CA GLY A 158 3.00 0.85 2.83
C GLY A 158 1.55 1.15 2.50
N TRP A 159 1.30 1.28 1.21
CA TRP A 159 -0.01 1.50 0.62
C TRP A 159 -0.42 0.27 -0.19
N HIS A 160 -1.69 -0.07 -0.14
CA HIS A 160 -2.25 -1.22 -0.88
C HIS A 160 -3.31 -0.74 -1.90
N PRO A 161 -2.90 -0.03 -2.96
CA PRO A 161 -3.84 0.44 -3.97
C PRO A 161 -4.24 -0.66 -4.94
N TYR A 162 -5.55 -0.77 -5.18
CA TYR A 162 -6.14 -1.53 -6.28
C TYR A 162 -6.42 -0.60 -7.46
N PHE A 163 -6.13 -1.05 -8.66
CA PHE A 163 -6.37 -0.33 -9.90
C PHE A 163 -7.40 -1.05 -10.75
N SER A 164 -8.26 -0.27 -11.42
CA SER A 164 -9.25 -0.81 -12.35
C SER A 164 -8.56 -1.44 -13.56
N ARG A 165 -9.01 -2.64 -13.96
CA ARG A 165 -8.49 -3.26 -15.19
C ARG A 165 -8.97 -2.55 -16.44
N ALA A 166 -10.15 -1.96 -16.39
CA ALA A 166 -10.76 -1.26 -17.51
C ALA A 166 -11.14 0.15 -17.11
N LEU A 167 -10.77 1.15 -17.92
CA LEU A 167 -11.12 2.55 -17.69
C LEU A 167 -12.26 3.00 -18.62
N ARG A 168 -12.17 2.71 -19.92
CA ARG A 168 -13.18 3.08 -20.92
C ARG A 168 -13.83 1.88 -21.59
N HIS A 169 -13.06 0.81 -21.80
CA HIS A 169 -13.48 -0.34 -22.61
C HIS A 169 -13.37 -1.62 -21.80
N GLU A 170 -14.48 -2.33 -21.68
CA GLU A 170 -14.48 -3.65 -21.04
C GLU A 170 -13.44 -4.57 -21.71
N GLY A 171 -12.62 -5.23 -20.88
CA GLY A 171 -11.56 -6.11 -21.39
C GLY A 171 -10.37 -5.42 -22.02
N GLU A 172 -10.22 -4.09 -21.89
CA GLU A 172 -9.03 -3.41 -22.40
C GLU A 172 -7.75 -3.96 -21.78
N PRO A 173 -6.64 -4.01 -22.56
CA PRO A 173 -5.36 -4.47 -22.04
C PRO A 173 -4.77 -3.47 -21.05
N VAL A 174 -4.17 -4.01 -19.98
CA VAL A 174 -3.33 -3.25 -19.05
C VAL A 174 -1.90 -3.70 -19.25
N ALA A 175 -0.96 -2.75 -19.28
CA ALA A 175 0.46 -3.03 -19.29
C ALA A 175 1.15 -2.44 -18.06
N LEU A 176 2.20 -3.11 -17.60
CA LEU A 176 3.03 -2.68 -16.50
C LEU A 176 4.48 -2.52 -16.95
N GLN A 177 5.17 -1.55 -16.36
CA GLN A 177 6.63 -1.45 -16.38
C GLN A 177 7.12 -0.95 -15.03
N PHE A 178 7.98 -1.75 -14.36
CA PHE A 178 8.58 -1.39 -13.07
C PHE A 178 10.03 -1.84 -13.02
N THR A 179 10.91 -0.97 -12.49
CA THR A 179 12.29 -1.34 -12.19
C THR A 179 12.33 -2.11 -10.88
N LEU A 180 12.80 -3.36 -10.95
CA LEU A 180 12.86 -4.30 -9.82
C LEU A 180 14.15 -5.12 -9.94
N ASP A 181 14.80 -5.43 -8.81
CA ASP A 181 16.05 -6.21 -8.76
C ASP A 181 15.80 -7.71 -8.63
N GLY A 182 14.69 -8.09 -7.98
CA GLY A 182 14.35 -9.48 -7.71
C GLY A 182 13.04 -9.61 -6.96
N ALA A 183 12.69 -10.85 -6.64
CA ALA A 183 11.52 -11.19 -5.84
C ALA A 183 11.87 -12.18 -4.73
N TYR A 184 11.13 -12.13 -3.63
CA TYR A 184 11.22 -13.15 -2.60
C TYR A 184 10.51 -14.42 -3.05
N PRO A 185 11.17 -15.60 -2.98
CA PRO A 185 10.57 -16.85 -3.35
C PRO A 185 9.49 -17.27 -2.35
N ASP A 186 8.42 -17.87 -2.85
CA ASP A 186 7.31 -18.42 -2.05
C ASP A 186 7.09 -19.89 -2.45
N ALA A 187 7.96 -20.78 -1.94
CA ALA A 187 7.91 -22.21 -2.26
C ALA A 187 6.68 -22.92 -1.66
N HIS A 188 6.04 -22.31 -0.67
CA HIS A 188 4.91 -22.90 0.07
C HIS A 188 3.54 -22.34 -0.33
N GLY A 189 3.50 -21.31 -1.17
CA GLY A 189 2.26 -20.67 -1.61
C GLY A 189 1.52 -19.89 -0.52
N ASN A 190 2.21 -19.53 0.57
CA ASN A 190 1.64 -18.82 1.72
C ASN A 190 2.05 -17.34 1.82
N ARG A 191 2.80 -16.85 0.83
CA ARG A 191 3.31 -15.47 0.72
C ARG A 191 4.35 -15.11 1.79
N ILE A 192 4.95 -16.11 2.41
CA ILE A 192 6.09 -15.95 3.31
C ILE A 192 7.36 -16.27 2.51
N PRO A 193 8.37 -15.40 2.54
CA PRO A 193 9.66 -15.69 1.91
C PRO A 193 10.23 -17.02 2.36
N SER A 194 10.50 -17.92 1.42
CA SER A 194 11.08 -19.24 1.68
C SER A 194 12.60 -19.28 1.50
N GLY A 195 13.20 -18.11 1.18
CA GLY A 195 14.62 -17.92 0.98
C GLY A 195 14.97 -16.47 0.68
N PRO A 196 16.26 -16.16 0.47
CA PRO A 196 16.70 -14.82 0.16
C PRO A 196 16.14 -14.33 -1.20
N LEU A 197 16.29 -13.02 -1.43
CA LEU A 197 15.94 -12.40 -2.71
C LEU A 197 16.55 -13.18 -3.89
N ALA A 198 15.71 -13.47 -4.89
CA ALA A 198 16.06 -14.23 -6.08
C ALA A 198 15.75 -13.43 -7.36
N PRO A 199 16.40 -13.76 -8.51
CA PRO A 199 16.07 -13.16 -9.79
C PRO A 199 14.58 -13.30 -10.11
N LEU A 200 14.01 -12.28 -10.79
CA LEU A 200 12.63 -12.32 -11.25
C LEU A 200 12.38 -13.48 -12.20
N SER A 201 11.30 -14.19 -11.99
CA SER A 201 10.81 -15.17 -12.99
C SER A 201 10.23 -14.42 -14.21
N PRO A 202 10.09 -15.09 -15.36
CA PRO A 202 9.47 -14.48 -16.54
C PRO A 202 8.06 -13.93 -16.29
N GLN A 203 7.30 -14.49 -15.35
CA GLN A 203 5.97 -14.01 -14.97
C GLN A 203 6.01 -12.74 -14.14
N GLN A 204 7.07 -12.52 -13.38
CA GLN A 204 7.28 -11.39 -12.46
C GLN A 204 8.06 -10.23 -13.08
N ASP A 205 8.76 -10.48 -14.19
CA ASP A 205 9.62 -9.48 -14.83
C ASP A 205 8.81 -8.48 -15.65
N PHE A 206 8.69 -7.28 -15.10
CA PHE A 206 8.11 -6.09 -15.73
C PHE A 206 9.17 -4.99 -15.97
N SER A 207 10.44 -5.34 -16.08
CA SER A 207 11.53 -4.38 -16.39
C SER A 207 11.35 -3.69 -17.75
N ARG A 208 10.59 -4.32 -18.66
CA ARG A 208 10.09 -3.74 -19.90
C ARG A 208 8.57 -3.74 -19.88
N GLU A 209 7.96 -2.74 -20.53
CA GLU A 209 6.50 -2.66 -20.64
C GLU A 209 5.95 -3.94 -21.28
N ARG A 210 5.02 -4.59 -20.57
CA ARG A 210 4.33 -5.80 -21.03
C ARG A 210 2.92 -5.89 -20.45
N LEU A 211 2.07 -6.63 -21.14
CA LEU A 211 0.69 -6.84 -20.71
C LEU A 211 0.64 -7.62 -19.39
N LEU A 212 -0.23 -7.18 -18.51
CA LEU A 212 -0.67 -7.92 -17.32
C LEU A 212 -1.84 -8.80 -17.71
N ALA A 213 -1.55 -10.03 -18.15
CA ALA A 213 -2.58 -10.97 -18.55
C ALA A 213 -3.53 -11.29 -17.37
N PRO A 214 -4.86 -11.34 -17.58
CA PRO A 214 -5.83 -11.60 -16.51
C PRO A 214 -5.67 -12.94 -15.81
N ASP A 215 -5.12 -13.92 -16.50
CA ASP A 215 -4.84 -15.29 -16.03
C ASP A 215 -3.42 -15.47 -15.47
N ASN A 216 -2.57 -14.45 -15.53
CA ASN A 216 -1.26 -14.46 -14.89
C ASN A 216 -1.41 -14.13 -13.40
N PHE A 217 -1.78 -15.12 -12.58
CA PHE A 217 -1.87 -14.92 -11.14
C PHE A 217 -0.53 -14.47 -10.55
N LEU A 218 -0.55 -13.36 -9.83
CA LEU A 218 0.57 -12.82 -9.06
C LEU A 218 0.13 -12.53 -7.63
N ASP A 219 0.99 -12.79 -6.69
CA ASP A 219 0.95 -12.29 -5.32
C ASP A 219 2.39 -12.32 -4.82
N THR A 220 3.18 -11.35 -5.27
CA THR A 220 4.65 -11.39 -5.20
C THR A 220 5.20 -10.12 -4.58
N CYS A 221 6.09 -10.29 -3.59
CA CYS A 221 6.88 -9.19 -3.03
C CYS A 221 8.21 -9.09 -3.79
N CYS A 222 8.41 -7.96 -4.45
CA CYS A 222 9.62 -7.62 -5.19
C CYS A 222 10.44 -6.57 -4.44
N HIS A 223 11.75 -6.52 -4.71
CA HIS A 223 12.70 -5.54 -4.20
C HIS A 223 13.32 -4.73 -5.34
N GLY A 224 13.94 -3.59 -5.01
CA GLY A 224 14.62 -2.72 -5.96
C GLY A 224 13.68 -1.74 -6.66
N PHE A 225 12.48 -1.52 -6.10
CA PHE A 225 11.52 -0.59 -6.65
C PHE A 225 12.06 0.85 -6.62
N THR A 226 12.18 1.46 -7.80
CA THR A 226 12.60 2.86 -7.96
C THR A 226 11.60 3.68 -8.76
N GLY A 227 10.53 3.05 -9.26
CA GLY A 227 9.49 3.68 -10.05
C GLY A 227 9.04 2.80 -11.21
N GLY A 228 8.11 3.32 -11.99
CA GLY A 228 7.53 2.63 -13.14
C GLY A 228 6.15 3.17 -13.47
N HIS A 229 5.36 2.41 -14.18
CA HIS A 229 4.02 2.85 -14.57
C HIS A 229 3.06 1.68 -14.86
N ILE A 230 1.78 2.02 -14.80
CA ILE A 230 0.66 1.26 -15.34
C ILE A 230 0.18 1.99 -16.58
N SER A 231 -0.09 1.27 -17.67
CA SER A 231 -0.63 1.83 -18.91
C SER A 231 -1.95 1.16 -19.28
N TRP A 232 -2.91 1.97 -19.74
CA TRP A 232 -4.15 1.55 -20.38
C TRP A 232 -4.14 2.06 -21.83
N PRO A 233 -3.51 1.32 -22.76
CA PRO A 233 -3.24 1.83 -24.12
C PRO A 233 -4.49 2.21 -24.92
N GLN A 234 -5.60 1.47 -24.73
CA GLN A 234 -6.86 1.78 -25.44
C GLN A 234 -7.57 3.01 -24.86
N SER A 235 -7.38 3.27 -23.58
CA SER A 235 -7.90 4.48 -22.92
C SER A 235 -6.95 5.69 -23.07
N GLY A 236 -5.73 5.51 -23.63
CA GLY A 236 -4.74 6.56 -23.80
C GLY A 236 -4.19 7.12 -22.48
N VAL A 237 -4.15 6.31 -21.41
CA VAL A 237 -3.78 6.76 -20.07
C VAL A 237 -2.61 5.95 -19.52
N ARG A 238 -1.66 6.66 -18.90
CA ARG A 238 -0.57 6.11 -18.12
C ARG A 238 -0.62 6.67 -16.69
N LEU A 239 -0.37 5.82 -15.71
CA LEU A 239 -0.18 6.23 -14.33
C LEU A 239 1.25 5.91 -13.91
N ARG A 240 2.08 6.95 -13.77
CA ARG A 240 3.48 6.83 -13.38
C ARG A 240 3.61 6.87 -11.85
N PHE A 241 4.52 6.05 -11.34
CA PHE A 241 4.87 5.96 -9.93
C PHE A 241 6.27 6.51 -9.68
N ALA A 242 6.41 7.32 -8.63
CA ALA A 242 7.67 7.69 -8.03
C ALA A 242 7.54 7.54 -6.51
N ALA A 243 8.53 6.95 -5.85
CA ALA A 243 8.50 6.72 -4.40
C ALA A 243 9.79 7.20 -3.74
N ALA A 244 9.73 7.46 -2.45
CA ALA A 244 10.90 7.78 -1.64
C ALA A 244 11.91 6.63 -1.64
N ALA A 245 13.19 6.94 -1.48
CA ALA A 245 14.29 5.96 -1.58
C ALA A 245 14.20 4.79 -0.59
N ASN A 246 13.47 4.93 0.51
CA ASN A 246 13.24 3.86 1.48
C ASN A 246 11.98 3.03 1.18
N CYS A 247 11.21 3.35 0.15
CA CYS A 247 10.09 2.55 -0.35
C CYS A 247 10.61 1.62 -1.46
N GLN A 248 11.44 0.63 -1.08
CA GLN A 248 12.20 -0.20 -2.01
C GLN A 248 11.50 -1.49 -2.42
N HIS A 249 10.31 -1.75 -1.89
CA HIS A 249 9.56 -2.96 -2.21
C HIS A 249 8.30 -2.61 -2.98
N LEU A 250 7.91 -3.53 -3.87
CA LEU A 250 6.66 -3.47 -4.60
C LEU A 250 5.98 -4.83 -4.52
N VAL A 251 4.75 -4.86 -4.00
CA VAL A 251 3.94 -6.06 -4.08
C VAL A 251 3.05 -5.96 -5.32
N LEU A 252 3.11 -6.99 -6.16
CA LEU A 252 2.23 -7.14 -7.31
C LEU A 252 1.20 -8.22 -7.00
N TYR A 253 -0.07 -7.82 -6.96
CA TYR A 253 -1.19 -8.73 -6.73
C TYR A 253 -2.15 -8.68 -7.92
N ASN A 254 -2.25 -9.80 -8.63
CA ASN A 254 -3.09 -9.96 -9.80
C ASN A 254 -4.03 -11.15 -9.62
N PRO A 255 -5.19 -10.97 -8.94
CA PRO A 255 -6.16 -12.04 -8.73
C PRO A 255 -6.85 -12.42 -10.03
N GLU A 256 -7.03 -13.73 -10.23
CA GLU A 256 -7.76 -14.26 -11.39
C GLU A 256 -9.24 -13.82 -11.36
N GLY A 257 -9.75 -13.44 -12.52
CA GLY A 257 -11.17 -13.12 -12.72
C GLY A 257 -11.69 -11.86 -12.02
N LYS A 258 -10.81 -11.06 -11.40
CA LYS A 258 -11.22 -9.79 -10.76
C LYS A 258 -11.08 -8.60 -11.72
N PRO A 259 -11.98 -7.60 -11.63
CA PRO A 259 -11.91 -6.39 -12.45
C PRO A 259 -10.85 -5.40 -11.97
N TYR A 260 -9.95 -5.82 -11.08
CA TYR A 260 -8.88 -5.02 -10.49
C TYR A 260 -7.61 -5.85 -10.28
N PHE A 261 -6.51 -5.16 -10.03
CA PHE A 261 -5.23 -5.69 -9.59
C PHE A 261 -4.59 -4.69 -8.62
N ALA A 262 -3.57 -5.09 -7.85
CA ALA A 262 -2.86 -4.16 -6.95
C ALA A 262 -1.38 -4.01 -7.35
N VAL A 263 -0.88 -2.79 -7.12
CA VAL A 263 0.53 -2.41 -7.24
C VAL A 263 0.87 -1.64 -5.97
N GLU A 264 1.56 -2.27 -5.03
CA GLU A 264 1.65 -1.84 -3.64
C GLU A 264 3.06 -1.36 -3.31
N PRO A 265 3.33 -0.03 -3.29
CA PRO A 265 4.58 0.50 -2.79
C PRO A 265 4.68 0.31 -1.28
N VAL A 266 5.74 -0.36 -0.80
CA VAL A 266 5.93 -0.65 0.63
C VAL A 266 7.39 -0.47 1.04
N THR A 267 7.61 -0.14 2.31
CA THR A 267 8.97 0.06 2.83
C THR A 267 9.64 -1.24 3.27
N ASN A 268 8.87 -2.29 3.56
CA ASN A 268 9.39 -3.57 4.05
C ASN A 268 8.83 -4.77 3.28
N ALA A 269 9.61 -5.82 3.19
CA ALA A 269 9.22 -7.10 2.61
C ALA A 269 8.16 -7.83 3.44
N ASN A 270 7.48 -8.80 2.82
CA ASN A 270 6.69 -9.80 3.55
C ASN A 270 7.58 -10.47 4.59
N ASN A 271 7.07 -10.69 5.80
CA ASN A 271 7.83 -11.27 6.91
C ASN A 271 9.09 -10.46 7.30
N GLY A 272 9.12 -9.17 6.96
CA GLY A 272 10.31 -8.32 7.06
C GLY A 272 10.93 -8.25 8.45
N VAL A 273 10.12 -8.35 9.53
CA VAL A 273 10.64 -8.38 10.90
C VAL A 273 11.46 -9.64 11.17
N ASN A 274 11.02 -10.80 10.67
CA ASN A 274 11.77 -12.05 10.79
C ASN A 274 13.01 -12.06 9.88
N LEU A 275 12.92 -11.49 8.68
CA LEU A 275 14.06 -11.29 7.80
C LEU A 275 15.11 -10.38 8.44
N LEU A 276 14.69 -9.30 9.12
CA LEU A 276 15.60 -8.45 9.91
C LEU A 276 16.34 -9.25 10.98
N ALA A 277 15.62 -10.10 11.73
CA ALA A 277 16.21 -10.96 12.76
C ALA A 277 17.20 -11.98 12.18
N GLN A 278 17.03 -12.39 10.92
CA GLN A 278 17.93 -13.26 10.17
C GLN A 278 19.12 -12.52 9.55
N GLY A 279 19.15 -11.18 9.62
CA GLY A 279 20.20 -10.35 9.06
C GLY A 279 20.08 -10.12 7.56
N ASP A 280 18.87 -10.28 6.98
CA ASP A 280 18.64 -9.99 5.56
C ASP A 280 18.72 -8.48 5.30
N PRO A 281 19.70 -8.00 4.51
CA PRO A 281 19.90 -6.57 4.27
C PRO A 281 18.81 -5.95 3.38
N THR A 282 18.02 -6.77 2.71
CA THR A 282 16.96 -6.33 1.79
C THR A 282 15.56 -6.33 2.42
N CYS A 283 15.43 -6.67 3.73
CA CYS A 283 14.13 -6.80 4.41
C CYS A 283 13.34 -5.49 4.50
N GLY A 284 14.01 -4.32 4.46
CA GLY A 284 13.39 -2.99 4.56
C GLY A 284 12.77 -2.64 5.91
N THR A 285 12.62 -3.60 6.82
CA THR A 285 12.21 -3.33 8.21
C THR A 285 13.35 -2.66 8.96
N VAL A 286 13.06 -1.56 9.65
CA VAL A 286 14.06 -0.80 10.41
C VAL A 286 13.77 -0.83 11.91
N PRO A 287 14.80 -0.93 12.78
CA PRO A 287 14.66 -0.61 14.18
C PRO A 287 14.41 0.89 14.33
N LEU A 288 13.30 1.27 14.94
CA LEU A 288 12.91 2.67 15.17
C LEU A 288 13.08 2.99 16.64
N GLU A 289 14.04 3.84 16.98
CA GLU A 289 14.35 4.23 18.35
C GLU A 289 13.20 5.02 19.01
N PRO A 290 13.12 5.07 20.34
CA PRO A 290 12.14 5.88 21.06
C PRO A 290 12.10 7.33 20.57
N GLY A 291 10.91 7.81 20.18
CA GLY A 291 10.70 9.15 19.66
C GLY A 291 11.12 9.36 18.20
N ALA A 292 11.80 8.41 17.59
CA ALA A 292 12.17 8.50 16.17
C ALA A 292 10.96 8.23 15.26
N SER A 293 11.06 8.73 14.01
CA SER A 293 10.04 8.52 12.98
C SER A 293 10.63 7.90 11.72
N LEU A 294 9.86 7.07 11.07
CA LEU A 294 10.06 6.59 9.71
C LEU A 294 9.06 7.32 8.80
N ASP A 295 9.58 8.00 7.79
CA ASP A 295 8.78 8.74 6.80
C ASP A 295 8.98 8.12 5.42
N SER A 296 7.92 8.02 4.62
CA SER A 296 8.00 7.69 3.20
C SER A 296 6.89 8.36 2.41
N SER A 297 7.05 8.37 1.09
CA SER A 297 6.06 8.94 0.17
C SER A 297 6.01 8.18 -1.14
N CYS A 298 4.84 8.28 -1.79
CA CYS A 298 4.63 7.80 -3.14
C CYS A 298 3.84 8.86 -3.92
N THR A 299 4.27 9.16 -5.14
CA THR A 299 3.56 10.04 -6.06
C THR A 299 3.06 9.23 -7.25
N MET A 300 1.79 9.42 -7.58
CA MET A 300 1.15 8.86 -8.76
C MET A 300 0.79 9.99 -9.71
N THR A 301 1.36 10.01 -10.91
CA THR A 301 1.14 11.05 -11.93
C THR A 301 0.34 10.47 -13.10
N VAL A 302 -0.78 11.09 -13.44
CA VAL A 302 -1.58 10.74 -14.62
C VAL A 302 -1.00 11.43 -15.86
N GLU A 303 -0.69 10.64 -16.87
CA GLU A 303 -0.10 11.12 -18.12
C GLU A 303 -0.95 10.64 -19.31
N PRO A 304 -1.19 11.46 -20.33
CA PRO A 304 -1.72 10.99 -21.60
C PRO A 304 -0.67 10.14 -22.34
N MET A 305 -1.13 9.19 -23.16
CA MET A 305 -0.28 8.33 -23.99
C MET A 305 -0.35 8.73 -25.45
#